data_5cf7ce013949bb7fa9716a8320c047e0
#
_entry.id   5cf7ce013949bb7fa9716a8320c047e0
#
_cell.length_a   1.000
_cell.length_b   1.000
_cell.length_c   1.000
_cell.angle_alpha   90.00
_cell.angle_beta   90.00
_cell.angle_gamma   90.00
#
_symmetry.space_group_name_H-M   'P 1'
#
loop_
_entity.id
_entity.type
_entity.pdbx_description
1 polymer ?
#
loop_
_entity_poly.entity_id
_entity_poly.type
_entity_poly.pdbx_seq_one_letter_code
_entity_poly.pdbx_strand_id
1 'polypeptide(L)'
;MTQELTSPSPAPQAPGTGRGPGWWRDAVIYQVYVRSFSDSDGDGIGDLRGARARLPYLKDLGVDAVWLTPFYASPQADGGYDVADYRAVDPLFGSLQDADDLIRTAHDLGLRVIVDIVPNHTSDRHPWFQDPELARQRYLFRPGKGESGELPPNDWESVFGGPAWTRTEHGDWYLHLFAPEQPDLNWDNPEVHAEFEAILRFWLDLGVDGFRVDVAHGMIKAPGLPDIGHGQQAKLIGNQVLPFFDQDGVHAIHRTWRRLLDGYGDTHGRQVVGVAEAWAPTAERLALYVRPDELHQAFNFQFLNAPWEAGALRAVIDTSLAATTSVGAPTTWVLSNHDVVRHTTRLGGGLDRARAATLLMLALPGSAYLYQGEELGLPEVTDLPDEARQDPAFFRGGRTAGASATSGQDGFRDGCRVPLPWSGELPPYGFGDGGSWLPQPDDWAALTVEAQTGDPASTLELYRTALALRRRLPGLGDGEMSWAPAPDGVLAFTRAGVLCAVNTLGHEVELPPPGALLLASAPVTGKGAAAVLPGDSCSWWAI
;
A
#
# COMPACT_ATOMS: atom_id res chain seq x y z
N MET A 1 7.11 -10.44 -50.94
CA MET A 1 8.23 -10.11 -50.03
C MET A 1 7.63 -10.18 -48.62
N THR A 2 7.80 -11.32 -47.99
CA THR A 2 7.37 -11.59 -46.62
C THR A 2 8.46 -11.09 -45.67
N GLN A 3 8.15 -10.09 -44.86
CA GLN A 3 9.02 -9.67 -43.76
C GLN A 3 8.94 -10.70 -42.64
N GLU A 4 10.04 -11.35 -42.33
CA GLU A 4 10.22 -12.15 -41.14
C GLU A 4 10.24 -11.22 -39.91
N LEU A 5 9.29 -11.45 -39.01
CA LEU A 5 9.27 -10.88 -37.67
C LEU A 5 10.40 -11.52 -36.86
N THR A 6 11.44 -10.78 -36.60
CA THR A 6 12.49 -11.17 -35.65
C THR A 6 11.91 -11.28 -34.25
N SER A 7 12.07 -12.44 -33.63
CA SER A 7 11.75 -12.69 -32.23
C SER A 7 12.47 -11.68 -31.31
N PRO A 8 11.82 -11.16 -30.28
CA PRO A 8 12.47 -10.25 -29.34
C PRO A 8 13.61 -10.98 -28.60
N SER A 9 14.70 -10.26 -28.41
CA SER A 9 15.86 -10.72 -27.62
C SER A 9 15.43 -11.01 -26.18
N PRO A 10 15.96 -12.06 -25.53
CA PRO A 10 15.63 -12.31 -24.13
C PRO A 10 16.03 -11.10 -23.26
N ALA A 11 15.12 -10.69 -22.38
CA ALA A 11 15.35 -9.61 -21.43
C ALA A 11 16.61 -9.88 -20.59
N PRO A 12 17.42 -8.87 -20.27
CA PRO A 12 18.60 -9.03 -19.43
C PRO A 12 18.19 -9.56 -18.04
N GLN A 13 18.90 -10.58 -17.57
CA GLN A 13 18.73 -11.09 -16.21
C GLN A 13 19.06 -9.97 -15.22
N ALA A 14 18.14 -9.69 -14.30
CA ALA A 14 18.36 -8.74 -13.21
C ALA A 14 19.62 -9.14 -12.44
N PRO A 15 20.56 -8.19 -12.15
CA PRO A 15 21.71 -8.48 -11.31
C PRO A 15 21.21 -8.94 -9.96
N GLY A 16 21.64 -10.13 -9.52
CA GLY A 16 21.23 -10.73 -8.27
C GLY A 16 21.51 -9.77 -7.10
N THR A 17 20.49 -9.18 -6.53
CA THR A 17 20.56 -8.68 -5.17
C THR A 17 20.90 -9.91 -4.32
N GLY A 18 21.93 -9.88 -3.48
CA GLY A 18 22.48 -11.04 -2.76
C GLY A 18 21.55 -11.71 -1.73
N ARG A 19 20.24 -11.55 -1.89
CA ARG A 19 19.19 -12.23 -1.13
C ARG A 19 18.73 -13.46 -1.93
N GLY A 20 18.79 -14.62 -1.28
CA GLY A 20 18.40 -15.92 -1.83
C GLY A 20 16.91 -16.04 -2.20
N PRO A 21 16.41 -17.25 -2.43
CA PRO A 21 14.99 -17.47 -2.74
C PRO A 21 14.09 -16.88 -1.66
N GLY A 22 13.05 -16.11 -2.10
CA GLY A 22 12.11 -15.39 -1.21
C GLY A 22 12.57 -13.96 -0.87
N TRP A 23 13.15 -13.22 -1.83
CA TRP A 23 13.58 -11.84 -1.67
C TRP A 23 12.55 -10.94 -0.99
N TRP A 24 11.28 -11.21 -1.23
CA TRP A 24 10.12 -10.48 -0.73
C TRP A 24 9.86 -10.71 0.76
N ARG A 25 10.44 -11.76 1.36
CA ARG A 25 10.16 -12.13 2.76
C ARG A 25 10.58 -11.07 3.76
N ASP A 26 11.65 -10.35 3.48
CA ASP A 26 12.21 -9.30 4.35
C ASP A 26 12.51 -7.99 3.61
N ALA A 27 12.01 -7.87 2.38
CA ALA A 27 12.19 -6.68 1.56
C ALA A 27 11.55 -5.44 2.18
N VAL A 28 12.14 -4.30 1.87
CA VAL A 28 11.53 -3.00 2.08
C VAL A 28 11.06 -2.47 0.72
N ILE A 29 9.77 -2.27 0.59
CA ILE A 29 9.12 -1.83 -0.63
C ILE A 29 8.62 -0.40 -0.46
N TYR A 30 8.93 0.48 -1.41
CA TYR A 30 8.50 1.86 -1.38
C TYR A 30 7.31 2.08 -2.29
N GLN A 31 6.20 2.56 -1.75
CA GLN A 31 5.01 2.90 -2.50
C GLN A 31 5.16 4.27 -3.14
N VAL A 32 5.08 4.31 -4.45
CA VAL A 32 5.02 5.50 -5.29
C VAL A 32 3.57 5.75 -5.70
N TYR A 33 2.96 6.82 -5.20
CA TYR A 33 1.70 7.34 -5.70
C TYR A 33 2.02 8.21 -6.92
N VAL A 34 1.90 7.64 -8.11
CA VAL A 34 2.51 8.17 -9.36
C VAL A 34 2.18 9.63 -9.58
N ARG A 35 0.91 10.01 -9.49
CA ARG A 35 0.46 11.38 -9.75
C ARG A 35 0.94 12.44 -8.75
N SER A 36 1.54 12.02 -7.63
CA SER A 36 2.08 12.89 -6.58
C SER A 36 3.57 12.69 -6.31
N PHE A 37 4.27 11.95 -7.17
CA PHE A 37 5.67 11.64 -6.92
C PHE A 37 6.63 12.65 -7.57
N SER A 38 6.56 12.82 -8.89
CA SER A 38 7.36 13.83 -9.60
C SER A 38 6.74 14.08 -10.97
N ASP A 39 6.52 15.35 -11.32
CA ASP A 39 6.00 15.81 -12.60
C ASP A 39 7.19 16.14 -13.53
N SER A 40 7.22 15.54 -14.70
CA SER A 40 8.31 15.72 -15.66
C SER A 40 7.97 16.63 -16.84
N ASP A 41 6.69 16.88 -17.10
CA ASP A 41 6.23 17.65 -18.25
C ASP A 41 5.56 18.99 -17.89
N GLY A 42 5.36 19.25 -16.59
CA GLY A 42 4.93 20.55 -16.08
C GLY A 42 3.42 20.75 -16.12
N ASP A 43 2.62 19.69 -16.15
CA ASP A 43 1.17 19.78 -16.09
C ASP A 43 0.61 19.83 -14.68
N GLY A 44 1.46 19.68 -13.66
CA GLY A 44 1.13 19.69 -12.25
C GLY A 44 0.77 18.31 -11.69
N ILE A 45 0.90 17.24 -12.48
CA ILE A 45 0.60 15.86 -12.11
C ILE A 45 1.87 15.01 -12.32
N GLY A 46 2.19 14.18 -11.35
CA GLY A 46 3.35 13.27 -11.47
C GLY A 46 3.11 12.19 -12.53
N ASP A 47 4.18 11.76 -13.17
CA ASP A 47 4.16 10.84 -14.30
C ASP A 47 5.27 9.76 -14.21
N LEU A 48 5.24 8.78 -15.13
CA LEU A 48 6.21 7.68 -15.17
C LEU A 48 7.63 8.13 -15.48
N ARG A 49 7.82 9.20 -16.26
CA ARG A 49 9.15 9.75 -16.57
C ARG A 49 9.73 10.45 -15.35
N GLY A 50 8.91 11.23 -14.63
CA GLY A 50 9.26 11.83 -13.35
C GLY A 50 9.62 10.77 -12.31
N ALA A 51 8.79 9.73 -12.19
CA ALA A 51 9.06 8.61 -11.29
C ALA A 51 10.37 7.91 -11.66
N ARG A 52 10.62 7.63 -12.94
CA ARG A 52 11.88 7.06 -13.44
C ARG A 52 13.09 7.92 -13.09
N ALA A 53 12.99 9.23 -13.25
CA ALA A 53 14.08 10.16 -12.94
C ALA A 53 14.47 10.14 -11.44
N ARG A 54 13.55 9.76 -10.57
CA ARG A 54 13.74 9.68 -9.11
C ARG A 54 14.12 8.28 -8.60
N LEU A 55 14.20 7.25 -9.44
CA LEU A 55 14.63 5.91 -9.03
C LEU A 55 16.02 5.86 -8.36
N PRO A 56 17.04 6.66 -8.80
CA PRO A 56 18.32 6.73 -8.10
C PRO A 56 18.17 7.15 -6.62
N TYR A 57 17.28 8.10 -6.31
CA TYR A 57 16.98 8.49 -4.93
C TYR A 57 16.44 7.30 -4.10
N LEU A 58 15.53 6.51 -4.65
CA LEU A 58 14.98 5.34 -3.97
C LEU A 58 16.05 4.25 -3.78
N LYS A 59 16.95 4.09 -4.73
CA LYS A 59 18.12 3.22 -4.60
C LYS A 59 19.04 3.68 -3.46
N ASP A 60 19.31 4.99 -3.37
CA ASP A 60 20.16 5.58 -2.33
C ASP A 60 19.48 5.54 -0.96
N LEU A 61 18.16 5.69 -0.90
CA LEU A 61 17.35 5.46 0.30
C LEU A 61 17.57 4.05 0.85
N GLY A 62 17.73 3.07 -0.03
CA GLY A 62 18.07 1.71 0.35
C GLY A 62 16.89 0.73 0.33
N VAL A 63 15.83 1.01 -0.44
CA VAL A 63 14.71 0.07 -0.64
C VAL A 63 15.06 -1.05 -1.63
N ASP A 64 14.30 -2.14 -1.62
CA ASP A 64 14.53 -3.31 -2.46
C ASP A 64 13.62 -3.33 -3.70
N ALA A 65 12.46 -2.69 -3.59
CA ALA A 65 11.48 -2.62 -4.67
C ALA A 65 10.67 -1.33 -4.59
N VAL A 66 10.03 -0.98 -5.70
CA VAL A 66 9.01 0.07 -5.79
C VAL A 66 7.66 -0.56 -6.10
N TRP A 67 6.61 -0.06 -5.47
CA TRP A 67 5.23 -0.34 -5.81
C TRP A 67 4.61 0.91 -6.41
N LEU A 68 4.18 0.83 -7.68
CA LEU A 68 3.50 1.90 -8.40
C LEU A 68 1.99 1.76 -8.25
N THR A 69 1.29 2.82 -7.82
CA THR A 69 -0.17 2.89 -7.88
C THR A 69 -0.66 2.91 -9.33
N PRO A 70 -1.95 2.67 -9.62
CA PRO A 70 -2.44 2.53 -10.98
C PRO A 70 -2.08 3.72 -11.86
N PHE A 71 -1.51 3.42 -13.02
CA PHE A 71 -1.18 4.38 -14.09
C PHE A 71 -1.80 3.95 -15.42
N TYR A 72 -2.76 3.03 -15.37
CA TYR A 72 -3.51 2.53 -16.50
C TYR A 72 -4.46 3.57 -17.06
N ALA A 73 -4.92 3.39 -18.32
CA ALA A 73 -5.94 4.24 -18.90
C ALA A 73 -7.19 4.26 -18.00
N SER A 74 -7.56 5.44 -17.54
CA SER A 74 -8.62 5.66 -16.56
C SER A 74 -9.22 7.05 -16.71
N PRO A 75 -10.55 7.22 -16.54
CA PRO A 75 -11.19 8.53 -16.39
C PRO A 75 -10.80 9.29 -15.11
N GLN A 76 -10.06 8.65 -14.19
CA GLN A 76 -9.61 9.22 -12.92
C GLN A 76 -10.73 9.55 -11.94
N ALA A 77 -11.85 8.82 -11.99
CA ALA A 77 -12.95 8.99 -11.03
C ALA A 77 -12.53 8.63 -9.60
N ASP A 78 -11.56 7.73 -9.45
CA ASP A 78 -10.95 7.37 -8.16
C ASP A 78 -9.42 7.28 -8.28
N GLY A 79 -8.78 8.34 -8.78
CA GLY A 79 -7.31 8.45 -8.80
C GLY A 79 -6.59 7.32 -9.55
N GLY A 80 -7.22 6.73 -10.58
CA GLY A 80 -6.69 5.65 -11.39
C GLY A 80 -7.20 4.25 -11.01
N TYR A 81 -7.90 4.09 -9.89
CA TYR A 81 -8.49 2.80 -9.49
C TYR A 81 -9.76 2.44 -10.26
N ASP A 82 -10.29 3.35 -11.10
CA ASP A 82 -11.33 3.10 -12.10
C ASP A 82 -10.68 2.81 -13.46
N VAL A 83 -10.18 1.58 -13.63
CA VAL A 83 -9.39 1.19 -14.82
C VAL A 83 -10.28 0.92 -16.03
N ALA A 84 -10.03 1.64 -17.14
CA ALA A 84 -10.73 1.46 -18.42
C ALA A 84 -10.00 0.49 -19.36
N ASP A 85 -8.67 0.43 -19.31
CA ASP A 85 -7.84 -0.54 -20.06
C ASP A 85 -6.58 -0.88 -19.25
N TYR A 86 -6.48 -2.13 -18.81
CA TYR A 86 -5.37 -2.65 -18.01
C TYR A 86 -4.05 -2.81 -18.77
N ARG A 87 -4.06 -2.75 -20.10
CA ARG A 87 -2.87 -2.92 -20.96
C ARG A 87 -2.40 -1.61 -21.60
N ALA A 88 -3.09 -0.51 -21.33
CA ALA A 88 -2.73 0.82 -21.79
C ALA A 88 -2.30 1.68 -20.59
N VAL A 89 -1.31 2.53 -20.81
CA VAL A 89 -0.93 3.60 -19.88
C VAL A 89 -1.80 4.81 -20.18
N ASP A 90 -2.31 5.47 -19.14
CA ASP A 90 -3.06 6.71 -19.28
C ASP A 90 -2.13 7.80 -19.85
N PRO A 91 -2.55 8.56 -20.88
CA PRO A 91 -1.76 9.67 -21.41
C PRO A 91 -1.30 10.70 -20.37
N LEU A 92 -2.05 10.82 -19.27
CA LEU A 92 -1.69 11.65 -18.11
C LEU A 92 -0.37 11.20 -17.45
N PHE A 93 -0.07 9.91 -17.48
CA PHE A 93 1.12 9.33 -16.86
C PHE A 93 2.21 8.97 -17.87
N GLY A 94 1.94 9.11 -19.19
CA GLY A 94 2.89 8.81 -20.24
C GLY A 94 2.42 7.73 -21.20
N SER A 95 3.30 6.80 -21.54
CA SER A 95 3.06 5.74 -22.51
C SER A 95 3.53 4.37 -22.01
N LEU A 96 3.13 3.30 -22.71
CA LEU A 96 3.63 1.95 -22.42
C LEU A 96 5.15 1.86 -22.53
N GLN A 97 5.77 2.65 -23.44
CA GLN A 97 7.22 2.74 -23.55
C GLN A 97 7.85 3.38 -22.30
N ASP A 98 7.19 4.40 -21.70
CA ASP A 98 7.67 5.02 -20.46
C ASP A 98 7.61 4.03 -19.29
N ALA A 99 6.58 3.17 -19.24
CA ALA A 99 6.49 2.10 -18.25
C ALA A 99 7.60 1.07 -18.43
N ASP A 100 7.86 0.61 -19.64
CA ASP A 100 8.95 -0.32 -19.96
C ASP A 100 10.33 0.28 -19.63
N ASP A 101 10.55 1.56 -19.96
CA ASP A 101 11.78 2.28 -19.62
C ASP A 101 11.98 2.45 -18.11
N LEU A 102 10.89 2.69 -17.35
CA LEU A 102 10.93 2.75 -15.89
C LEU A 102 11.32 1.39 -15.30
N ILE A 103 10.68 0.31 -15.74
CA ILE A 103 10.95 -1.05 -15.28
C ILE A 103 12.42 -1.42 -15.54
N ARG A 104 12.92 -1.17 -16.74
CA ARG A 104 14.32 -1.43 -17.08
C ARG A 104 15.29 -0.61 -16.24
N THR A 105 15.01 0.70 -16.06
CA THR A 105 15.85 1.56 -15.22
C THR A 105 15.87 1.08 -13.77
N ALA A 106 14.72 0.65 -13.23
CA ALA A 106 14.66 0.07 -11.90
C ALA A 106 15.54 -1.18 -11.79
N HIS A 107 15.45 -2.08 -12.76
CA HIS A 107 16.27 -3.30 -12.80
C HIS A 107 17.76 -3.00 -12.91
N ASP A 108 18.16 -2.03 -13.73
CA ASP A 108 19.56 -1.60 -13.85
C ASP A 108 20.12 -1.05 -12.54
N LEU A 109 19.28 -0.44 -11.73
CA LEU A 109 19.60 0.01 -10.37
C LEU A 109 19.51 -1.12 -9.32
N GLY A 110 19.05 -2.32 -9.70
CA GLY A 110 18.83 -3.45 -8.79
C GLY A 110 17.60 -3.26 -7.91
N LEU A 111 16.61 -2.49 -8.35
CA LEU A 111 15.29 -2.36 -7.76
C LEU A 111 14.30 -3.28 -8.49
N ARG A 112 13.32 -3.81 -7.78
CA ARG A 112 12.20 -4.54 -8.36
C ARG A 112 10.99 -3.63 -8.52
N VAL A 113 10.07 -4.00 -9.42
CA VAL A 113 8.86 -3.23 -9.69
C VAL A 113 7.62 -4.08 -9.44
N ILE A 114 6.76 -3.59 -8.55
CA ILE A 114 5.42 -4.12 -8.28
C ILE A 114 4.42 -3.11 -8.84
N VAL A 115 3.41 -3.58 -9.58
CA VAL A 115 2.33 -2.73 -10.08
C VAL A 115 1.02 -3.11 -9.42
N ASP A 116 0.10 -2.16 -9.34
CA ASP A 116 -1.25 -2.43 -8.86
C ASP A 116 -2.04 -3.26 -9.88
N ILE A 117 -2.96 -4.09 -9.40
CA ILE A 117 -4.00 -4.72 -10.21
C ILE A 117 -5.33 -4.56 -9.47
N VAL A 118 -6.35 -4.08 -10.17
CA VAL A 118 -7.66 -3.74 -9.59
C VAL A 118 -8.69 -4.76 -10.09
N PRO A 119 -8.88 -5.90 -9.39
CA PRO A 119 -9.70 -6.98 -9.92
C PRO A 119 -11.16 -6.98 -9.42
N ASN A 120 -11.51 -6.18 -8.42
CA ASN A 120 -12.87 -6.16 -7.90
C ASN A 120 -13.85 -5.49 -8.88
N HIS A 121 -13.41 -4.45 -9.57
CA HIS A 121 -14.22 -3.60 -10.45
C HIS A 121 -13.39 -3.07 -11.61
N THR A 122 -14.04 -2.45 -12.57
CA THR A 122 -13.39 -1.66 -13.63
C THR A 122 -13.98 -0.26 -13.64
N SER A 123 -13.47 0.61 -14.51
CA SER A 123 -14.21 1.82 -14.88
C SER A 123 -15.53 1.48 -15.58
N ASP A 124 -16.53 2.33 -15.43
CA ASP A 124 -17.73 2.31 -16.27
C ASP A 124 -17.42 2.58 -17.76
N ARG A 125 -16.21 3.10 -18.07
CA ARG A 125 -15.70 3.32 -19.42
C ARG A 125 -15.00 2.10 -20.02
N HIS A 126 -14.84 1.03 -19.24
CA HIS A 126 -14.28 -0.20 -19.76
C HIS A 126 -15.13 -0.77 -20.90
N PRO A 127 -14.56 -1.26 -22.01
CA PRO A 127 -15.35 -1.77 -23.16
C PRO A 127 -16.40 -2.82 -22.80
N TRP A 128 -16.15 -3.64 -21.79
CA TRP A 128 -17.13 -4.61 -21.31
C TRP A 128 -18.38 -3.99 -20.69
N PHE A 129 -18.24 -2.87 -19.99
CA PHE A 129 -19.37 -2.21 -19.37
C PHE A 129 -20.14 -1.34 -20.37
N GLN A 130 -19.45 -0.83 -21.38
CA GLN A 130 -20.04 -0.04 -22.47
C GLN A 130 -20.87 -0.88 -23.46
N ASP A 131 -20.61 -2.19 -23.52
CA ASP A 131 -21.45 -3.13 -24.30
C ASP A 131 -22.53 -3.72 -23.39
N PRO A 132 -23.84 -3.45 -23.65
CA PRO A 132 -24.91 -3.87 -22.74
C PRO A 132 -25.08 -5.40 -22.59
N GLU A 133 -24.64 -6.19 -23.57
CA GLU A 133 -24.70 -7.65 -23.51
C GLU A 133 -23.54 -8.19 -22.66
N LEU A 134 -22.32 -7.70 -22.90
CA LEU A 134 -21.14 -8.07 -22.12
C LEU A 134 -21.27 -7.60 -20.67
N ALA A 135 -21.79 -6.39 -20.45
CA ALA A 135 -21.97 -5.84 -19.11
C ALA A 135 -22.77 -6.79 -18.21
N ARG A 136 -23.93 -7.28 -18.68
CA ARG A 136 -24.78 -8.18 -17.89
C ARG A 136 -24.17 -9.56 -17.62
N GLN A 137 -23.20 -9.98 -18.41
CA GLN A 137 -22.49 -11.23 -18.22
C GLN A 137 -21.30 -11.07 -17.26
N ARG A 138 -20.58 -9.94 -17.33
CA ARG A 138 -19.28 -9.73 -16.68
C ARG A 138 -19.33 -8.86 -15.42
N TYR A 139 -20.46 -8.22 -15.15
CA TYR A 139 -20.68 -7.41 -13.95
C TYR A 139 -21.89 -7.91 -13.16
N LEU A 140 -22.00 -7.47 -11.92
CA LEU A 140 -23.09 -7.88 -11.04
C LEU A 140 -24.33 -7.03 -11.27
N PHE A 141 -25.28 -7.53 -12.05
CA PHE A 141 -26.60 -6.94 -12.27
C PHE A 141 -27.68 -7.73 -11.55
N ARG A 142 -28.68 -7.04 -11.00
CA ARG A 142 -29.86 -7.66 -10.36
C ARG A 142 -31.11 -6.85 -10.65
N PRO A 143 -32.31 -7.49 -10.69
CA PRO A 143 -33.57 -6.77 -10.67
C PRO A 143 -33.74 -6.06 -9.34
N GLY A 144 -34.34 -4.87 -9.36
CA GLY A 144 -34.68 -4.16 -8.14
C GLY A 144 -35.84 -4.81 -7.36
N LYS A 145 -35.98 -4.40 -6.09
CA LYS A 145 -37.17 -4.69 -5.25
C LYS A 145 -38.28 -3.67 -5.53
N GLY A 146 -39.50 -3.94 -5.03
CA GLY A 146 -40.68 -3.12 -5.28
C GLY A 146 -41.52 -3.58 -6.49
N GLU A 147 -42.69 -2.96 -6.71
CA GLU A 147 -43.61 -3.40 -7.77
C GLU A 147 -43.06 -3.10 -9.17
N SER A 148 -42.27 -2.04 -9.33
CA SER A 148 -41.65 -1.62 -10.60
C SER A 148 -40.12 -1.70 -10.57
N GLY A 149 -39.53 -2.44 -9.60
CA GLY A 149 -38.09 -2.54 -9.45
C GLY A 149 -37.39 -1.24 -9.05
N GLU A 150 -38.11 -0.34 -8.39
CA GLU A 150 -37.65 1.01 -8.02
C GLU A 150 -36.72 1.05 -6.81
N LEU A 151 -36.66 -0.03 -6.03
CA LEU A 151 -35.80 -0.14 -4.87
C LEU A 151 -34.56 -0.99 -5.20
N PRO A 152 -33.38 -0.71 -4.58
CA PRO A 152 -32.18 -1.49 -4.83
C PRO A 152 -32.35 -2.95 -4.41
N PRO A 153 -31.55 -3.89 -4.96
CA PRO A 153 -31.61 -5.33 -4.67
C PRO A 153 -31.40 -5.69 -3.21
N ASN A 154 -30.59 -4.94 -2.47
CA ASN A 154 -30.32 -5.08 -1.04
C ASN A 154 -29.95 -3.73 -0.42
N ASP A 155 -29.61 -3.74 0.87
CA ASP A 155 -29.30 -2.54 1.66
C ASP A 155 -27.80 -2.20 1.70
N TRP A 156 -27.00 -2.71 0.76
CA TRP A 156 -25.56 -2.46 0.79
C TRP A 156 -25.23 -0.99 0.51
N GLU A 157 -24.28 -0.48 1.28
CA GLU A 157 -23.74 0.87 1.16
C GLU A 157 -22.38 0.85 0.48
N SER A 158 -22.11 1.85 -0.36
CA SER A 158 -20.80 2.09 -0.95
C SER A 158 -19.78 2.47 0.14
N VAL A 159 -18.53 2.05 -0.02
CA VAL A 159 -17.41 2.44 0.84
C VAL A 159 -17.25 3.96 0.86
N PHE A 160 -17.57 4.64 -0.25
CA PHE A 160 -17.55 6.11 -0.36
C PHE A 160 -18.84 6.80 0.08
N GLY A 161 -19.80 6.06 0.62
CA GLY A 161 -21.08 6.57 1.07
C GLY A 161 -22.21 6.46 0.04
N GLY A 162 -23.44 6.49 0.53
CA GLY A 162 -24.63 6.26 -0.26
C GLY A 162 -24.84 4.78 -0.65
N PRO A 163 -25.89 4.45 -1.44
CA PRO A 163 -26.18 3.10 -1.89
C PRO A 163 -25.04 2.50 -2.74
N ALA A 164 -24.82 1.18 -2.62
CA ALA A 164 -23.90 0.44 -3.46
C ALA A 164 -24.51 -0.02 -4.81
N TRP A 165 -25.70 0.41 -5.12
CA TRP A 165 -26.41 0.03 -6.33
C TRP A 165 -26.85 1.25 -7.12
N THR A 166 -26.67 1.22 -8.42
CA THR A 166 -27.18 2.24 -9.35
C THR A 166 -28.15 1.61 -10.35
N ARG A 167 -29.32 2.23 -10.51
CA ARG A 167 -30.36 1.79 -11.45
C ARG A 167 -30.01 2.22 -12.87
N THR A 168 -30.08 1.27 -13.82
CA THR A 168 -29.88 1.57 -15.23
C THR A 168 -31.15 2.14 -15.89
N GLU A 169 -31.02 2.69 -17.09
CA GLU A 169 -32.16 3.13 -17.92
C GLU A 169 -33.11 1.97 -18.26
N HIS A 170 -32.62 0.73 -18.24
CA HIS A 170 -33.42 -0.46 -18.52
C HIS A 170 -34.16 -1.00 -17.29
N GLY A 171 -33.94 -0.41 -16.10
CA GLY A 171 -34.65 -0.71 -14.86
C GLY A 171 -34.00 -1.79 -13.98
N ASP A 172 -32.95 -2.46 -14.43
CA ASP A 172 -32.09 -3.28 -13.60
C ASP A 172 -31.06 -2.43 -12.84
N TRP A 173 -30.35 -3.06 -11.89
CA TRP A 173 -29.39 -2.38 -11.03
C TRP A 173 -28.04 -3.08 -11.14
N TYR A 174 -26.95 -2.29 -11.23
CA TYR A 174 -25.60 -2.82 -11.12
C TYR A 174 -24.96 -2.47 -9.76
N LEU A 175 -24.15 -3.39 -9.25
CA LEU A 175 -23.41 -3.21 -8.01
C LEU A 175 -22.14 -2.38 -8.25
N HIS A 176 -21.86 -1.47 -7.31
CA HIS A 176 -20.59 -0.76 -7.18
C HIS A 176 -20.27 -0.58 -5.70
N LEU A 177 -19.36 -1.37 -5.14
CA LEU A 177 -18.98 -1.22 -3.73
C LEU A 177 -18.22 0.09 -3.46
N PHE A 178 -17.71 0.71 -4.52
CA PHE A 178 -17.02 2.00 -4.51
C PHE A 178 -17.88 3.06 -5.23
N ALA A 179 -17.29 3.88 -6.13
CA ALA A 179 -18.06 4.86 -6.88
C ALA A 179 -18.97 4.21 -7.92
N PRO A 180 -20.09 4.87 -8.34
CA PRO A 180 -20.92 4.39 -9.46
C PRO A 180 -20.14 4.18 -10.76
N GLU A 181 -19.05 4.91 -10.93
CA GLU A 181 -18.12 4.78 -12.04
C GLU A 181 -17.23 3.54 -11.94
N GLN A 182 -17.38 2.73 -10.86
CA GLN A 182 -16.58 1.53 -10.58
C GLN A 182 -17.48 0.28 -10.44
N PRO A 183 -18.14 -0.21 -11.52
CA PRO A 183 -19.02 -1.37 -11.49
C PRO A 183 -18.25 -2.64 -11.08
N ASP A 184 -18.81 -3.41 -10.14
CA ASP A 184 -18.23 -4.64 -9.61
C ASP A 184 -18.32 -5.78 -10.62
N LEU A 185 -17.19 -6.46 -10.84
CA LEU A 185 -17.08 -7.60 -11.74
C LEU A 185 -17.78 -8.86 -11.19
N ASN A 186 -18.32 -9.66 -12.09
CA ASN A 186 -18.91 -10.96 -11.80
C ASN A 186 -17.84 -12.07 -11.90
N TRP A 187 -17.21 -12.40 -10.80
CA TRP A 187 -16.19 -13.46 -10.72
C TRP A 187 -16.74 -14.88 -10.80
N ASP A 188 -18.05 -15.08 -10.91
CA ASP A 188 -18.64 -16.36 -11.31
C ASP A 188 -18.47 -16.63 -12.82
N ASN A 189 -18.14 -15.58 -13.60
CA ASN A 189 -17.93 -15.71 -15.03
C ASN A 189 -16.46 -16.12 -15.35
N PRO A 190 -16.23 -17.28 -15.99
CA PRO A 190 -14.88 -17.75 -16.32
C PRO A 190 -14.10 -16.83 -17.27
N GLU A 191 -14.78 -16.00 -18.07
CA GLU A 191 -14.11 -15.05 -18.95
C GLU A 191 -13.44 -13.93 -18.17
N VAL A 192 -13.98 -13.54 -17.00
CA VAL A 192 -13.35 -12.59 -16.09
C VAL A 192 -12.04 -13.17 -15.54
N HIS A 193 -12.04 -14.43 -15.12
CA HIS A 193 -10.82 -15.13 -14.70
C HIS A 193 -9.76 -15.15 -15.80
N ALA A 194 -10.15 -15.58 -17.01
CA ALA A 194 -9.23 -15.72 -18.14
C ALA A 194 -8.60 -14.36 -18.52
N GLU A 195 -9.39 -13.29 -18.47
CA GLU A 195 -8.91 -11.95 -18.80
C GLU A 195 -7.89 -11.45 -17.77
N PHE A 196 -8.16 -11.61 -16.47
CA PHE A 196 -7.20 -11.20 -15.46
C PHE A 196 -5.90 -12.02 -15.50
N GLU A 197 -5.97 -13.32 -15.80
CA GLU A 197 -4.76 -14.11 -16.06
C GLU A 197 -3.97 -13.57 -17.27
N ALA A 198 -4.64 -13.15 -18.34
CA ALA A 198 -3.99 -12.56 -19.50
C ALA A 198 -3.39 -11.17 -19.19
N ILE A 199 -4.04 -10.35 -18.36
CA ILE A 199 -3.52 -9.07 -17.89
C ILE A 199 -2.25 -9.30 -17.06
N LEU A 200 -2.27 -10.23 -16.10
CA LEU A 200 -1.10 -10.56 -15.29
C LEU A 200 0.08 -10.97 -16.18
N ARG A 201 -0.14 -11.85 -17.18
CA ARG A 201 0.92 -12.27 -18.12
C ARG A 201 1.48 -11.10 -18.92
N PHE A 202 0.62 -10.20 -19.40
CA PHE A 202 1.04 -9.01 -20.15
C PHE A 202 2.07 -8.17 -19.38
N TRP A 203 1.79 -7.88 -18.10
CA TRP A 203 2.71 -7.08 -17.29
C TRP A 203 3.96 -7.86 -16.87
N LEU A 204 3.84 -9.18 -16.65
CA LEU A 204 5.00 -10.03 -16.40
C LEU A 204 5.93 -10.08 -17.62
N ASP A 205 5.37 -10.15 -18.83
CA ASP A 205 6.13 -10.13 -20.08
C ASP A 205 6.82 -8.79 -20.31
N LEU A 206 6.23 -7.68 -19.83
CA LEU A 206 6.87 -6.36 -19.82
C LEU A 206 7.99 -6.26 -18.76
N GLY A 207 8.04 -7.13 -17.77
CA GLY A 207 9.14 -7.23 -16.84
C GLY A 207 8.80 -6.96 -15.37
N VAL A 208 7.55 -6.67 -14.98
CA VAL A 208 7.21 -6.42 -13.57
C VAL A 208 7.52 -7.64 -12.69
N ASP A 209 7.95 -7.39 -11.44
CA ASP A 209 8.35 -8.41 -10.48
C ASP A 209 7.22 -8.82 -9.54
N GLY A 210 6.04 -8.23 -9.71
CA GLY A 210 4.88 -8.60 -8.91
C GLY A 210 3.70 -7.66 -9.04
N PHE A 211 2.65 -8.02 -8.28
CA PHE A 211 1.38 -7.30 -8.28
C PHE A 211 0.93 -7.03 -6.85
N ARG A 212 0.49 -5.80 -6.58
CA ARG A 212 -0.37 -5.52 -5.43
C ARG A 212 -1.81 -5.70 -5.90
N VAL A 213 -2.53 -6.60 -5.24
CA VAL A 213 -3.92 -6.92 -5.56
C VAL A 213 -4.82 -6.01 -4.74
N ASP A 214 -5.42 -5.05 -5.42
CA ASP A 214 -6.39 -4.12 -4.86
C ASP A 214 -7.66 -4.85 -4.45
N VAL A 215 -8.24 -4.48 -3.30
CA VAL A 215 -9.47 -5.09 -2.77
C VAL A 215 -9.44 -6.63 -2.91
N ALA A 216 -8.31 -7.26 -2.57
CA ALA A 216 -8.09 -8.70 -2.74
C ALA A 216 -9.16 -9.58 -2.05
N HIS A 217 -9.90 -9.00 -1.12
CA HIS A 217 -10.97 -9.65 -0.33
C HIS A 217 -12.38 -9.40 -0.88
N GLY A 218 -12.51 -8.58 -1.95
CA GLY A 218 -13.80 -8.11 -2.45
C GLY A 218 -14.37 -8.86 -3.66
N MET A 219 -13.56 -9.62 -4.39
CA MET A 219 -13.96 -10.21 -5.68
C MET A 219 -15.19 -11.15 -5.60
N ILE A 220 -15.37 -11.89 -4.53
CA ILE A 220 -16.49 -12.80 -4.32
C ILE A 220 -17.50 -12.23 -3.34
N LYS A 221 -18.79 -12.32 -3.70
CA LYS A 221 -19.92 -11.89 -2.85
C LYS A 221 -20.65 -13.11 -2.31
N ALA A 222 -21.26 -12.98 -1.14
CA ALA A 222 -22.06 -14.04 -0.53
C ALA A 222 -23.24 -14.44 -1.45
N PRO A 223 -23.54 -15.73 -1.60
CA PRO A 223 -24.66 -16.18 -2.41
C PRO A 223 -25.98 -15.55 -1.95
N GLY A 224 -26.78 -15.12 -2.94
CA GLY A 224 -28.07 -14.48 -2.68
C GLY A 224 -27.99 -13.01 -2.25
N LEU A 225 -26.80 -12.46 -2.08
CA LEU A 225 -26.57 -11.05 -1.75
C LEU A 225 -27.44 -10.56 -0.57
N PRO A 226 -27.30 -11.16 0.63
CA PRO A 226 -28.19 -10.89 1.77
C PRO A 226 -28.07 -9.46 2.25
N ASP A 227 -29.17 -8.91 2.78
CA ASP A 227 -29.17 -7.62 3.48
C ASP A 227 -28.27 -7.70 4.73
N ILE A 228 -27.61 -6.59 5.09
CA ILE A 228 -26.78 -6.47 6.32
C ILE A 228 -27.66 -6.02 7.51
N GLY A 229 -28.67 -5.20 7.26
CA GLY A 229 -29.59 -4.73 8.26
C GLY A 229 -29.06 -3.58 9.14
N HIS A 230 -27.92 -3.00 8.79
CA HIS A 230 -27.27 -1.91 9.52
C HIS A 230 -26.77 -0.84 8.54
N GLY A 231 -26.90 0.44 8.94
CA GLY A 231 -26.24 1.55 8.24
C GLY A 231 -24.79 1.74 8.69
N GLN A 232 -24.08 2.64 8.01
CA GLN A 232 -22.65 2.93 8.23
C GLN A 232 -21.75 1.70 8.03
N GLN A 233 -22.03 0.94 6.99
CA GLN A 233 -21.39 -0.35 6.71
C GLN A 233 -19.89 -0.23 6.47
N ALA A 234 -19.40 0.90 6.00
CA ALA A 234 -17.96 1.17 5.87
C ALA A 234 -17.20 1.00 7.21
N LYS A 235 -17.85 1.27 8.35
CA LYS A 235 -17.22 1.08 9.69
C LYS A 235 -17.09 -0.39 10.09
N LEU A 236 -17.76 -1.30 9.40
CA LEU A 236 -17.70 -2.74 9.68
C LEU A 236 -16.53 -3.41 8.94
N ILE A 237 -15.96 -2.76 7.94
CA ILE A 237 -14.83 -3.27 7.16
C ILE A 237 -13.63 -3.48 8.09
N GLY A 238 -13.01 -4.66 7.99
CA GLY A 238 -11.91 -5.04 8.86
C GLY A 238 -12.27 -5.44 10.29
N ASN A 239 -13.58 -5.37 10.66
CA ASN A 239 -14.06 -5.76 11.98
C ASN A 239 -14.86 -7.07 11.99
N GLN A 240 -15.46 -7.43 10.87
CA GLN A 240 -16.19 -8.69 10.67
C GLN A 240 -16.19 -9.10 9.20
N VAL A 241 -16.47 -10.39 8.94
CA VAL A 241 -16.73 -10.87 7.57
C VAL A 241 -18.03 -10.26 7.09
N LEU A 242 -18.01 -9.62 5.92
CA LEU A 242 -19.18 -8.98 5.31
C LEU A 242 -19.63 -9.78 4.08
N PRO A 243 -20.92 -9.76 3.72
CA PRO A 243 -21.39 -10.52 2.55
C PRO A 243 -20.77 -10.06 1.23
N PHE A 244 -20.10 -8.93 1.21
CA PHE A 244 -19.38 -8.41 0.04
C PHE A 244 -17.85 -8.39 0.22
N PHE A 245 -17.30 -8.71 1.40
CA PHE A 245 -15.86 -8.77 1.69
C PHE A 245 -15.49 -10.01 2.48
N ASP A 246 -14.28 -10.53 2.20
CA ASP A 246 -13.65 -11.65 2.90
C ASP A 246 -14.44 -12.97 2.81
N GLN A 247 -15.08 -13.22 1.67
CA GLN A 247 -15.76 -14.48 1.39
C GLN A 247 -14.76 -15.57 0.98
N ASP A 248 -14.91 -16.79 1.52
CA ASP A 248 -13.94 -17.89 1.32
C ASP A 248 -13.71 -18.26 -0.16
N GLY A 249 -14.65 -17.97 -1.05
CA GLY A 249 -14.50 -18.21 -2.49
C GLY A 249 -13.34 -17.45 -3.13
N VAL A 250 -12.92 -16.33 -2.57
CA VAL A 250 -11.81 -15.51 -3.11
C VAL A 250 -10.49 -16.27 -3.14
N HIS A 251 -10.29 -17.18 -2.20
CA HIS A 251 -9.06 -17.97 -2.08
C HIS A 251 -8.82 -18.89 -3.29
N ALA A 252 -9.87 -19.31 -4.00
CA ALA A 252 -9.71 -20.10 -5.24
C ALA A 252 -9.08 -19.27 -6.36
N ILE A 253 -9.41 -17.97 -6.43
CA ILE A 253 -8.83 -17.02 -7.38
C ILE A 253 -7.34 -16.84 -7.05
N HIS A 254 -7.00 -16.56 -5.78
CA HIS A 254 -5.62 -16.38 -5.36
C HIS A 254 -4.74 -17.60 -5.62
N ARG A 255 -5.27 -18.83 -5.42
CA ARG A 255 -4.54 -20.07 -5.75
C ARG A 255 -4.29 -20.20 -7.24
N THR A 256 -5.23 -19.78 -8.07
CA THR A 256 -5.03 -19.80 -9.52
C THR A 256 -3.95 -18.81 -9.93
N TRP A 257 -3.99 -17.60 -9.40
CA TRP A 257 -2.96 -16.62 -9.66
C TRP A 257 -1.60 -17.02 -9.10
N ARG A 258 -1.54 -17.63 -7.91
CA ARG A 258 -0.29 -18.15 -7.37
C ARG A 258 0.36 -19.16 -8.31
N ARG A 259 -0.40 -20.12 -8.82
CA ARG A 259 0.11 -21.08 -9.82
C ARG A 259 0.63 -20.40 -11.09
N LEU A 260 -0.06 -19.34 -11.53
CA LEU A 260 0.39 -18.54 -12.68
C LEU A 260 1.73 -17.86 -12.37
N LEU A 261 1.85 -17.17 -11.22
CA LEU A 261 3.05 -16.44 -10.82
C LEU A 261 4.24 -17.39 -10.66
N ASP A 262 4.06 -18.48 -9.93
CA ASP A 262 5.10 -19.49 -9.72
C ASP A 262 5.55 -20.11 -11.04
N GLY A 263 4.61 -20.56 -11.89
CA GLY A 263 4.91 -21.17 -13.19
C GLY A 263 5.58 -20.21 -14.16
N TYR A 264 5.21 -18.92 -14.12
CA TYR A 264 5.90 -17.88 -14.89
C TYR A 264 7.32 -17.68 -14.37
N GLY A 265 7.47 -17.57 -13.05
CA GLY A 265 8.76 -17.41 -12.39
C GLY A 265 9.72 -18.56 -12.69
N ASP A 266 9.25 -19.81 -12.58
CA ASP A 266 10.04 -21.01 -12.88
C ASP A 266 10.50 -21.04 -14.35
N THR A 267 9.62 -20.63 -15.27
CA THR A 267 9.93 -20.61 -16.71
C THR A 267 11.01 -19.56 -17.05
N HIS A 268 11.01 -18.42 -16.35
CA HIS A 268 11.88 -17.27 -16.65
C HIS A 268 13.04 -17.14 -15.67
N GLY A 269 13.21 -18.05 -14.70
CA GLY A 269 14.30 -18.06 -13.72
C GLY A 269 14.26 -16.85 -12.78
N ARG A 270 13.07 -16.32 -12.48
CA ARG A 270 12.88 -15.19 -11.55
C ARG A 270 11.73 -15.44 -10.59
N GLN A 271 11.73 -14.73 -9.46
CA GLN A 271 10.65 -14.80 -8.48
C GLN A 271 9.71 -13.62 -8.65
N VAL A 272 8.42 -13.92 -8.79
CA VAL A 272 7.33 -12.95 -8.94
C VAL A 272 6.46 -12.99 -7.70
N VAL A 273 6.03 -11.84 -7.19
CA VAL A 273 5.29 -11.72 -5.94
C VAL A 273 3.85 -11.25 -6.16
N GLY A 274 2.92 -11.78 -5.36
CA GLY A 274 1.58 -11.22 -5.21
C GLY A 274 1.38 -10.72 -3.78
N VAL A 275 0.84 -9.50 -3.63
CA VAL A 275 0.60 -8.82 -2.35
C VAL A 275 -0.87 -8.51 -2.22
N ALA A 276 -1.54 -9.03 -1.20
CA ALA A 276 -2.95 -8.75 -0.96
C ALA A 276 -3.14 -7.42 -0.20
N GLU A 277 -3.99 -6.57 -0.73
CA GLU A 277 -4.67 -5.56 0.06
C GLU A 277 -6.00 -6.17 0.54
N ALA A 278 -6.04 -6.56 1.82
CA ALA A 278 -7.20 -7.22 2.41
C ALA A 278 -7.48 -6.70 3.82
N TRP A 279 -8.65 -6.12 4.00
CA TRP A 279 -9.15 -5.67 5.30
C TRP A 279 -9.83 -6.84 6.03
N ALA A 280 -9.04 -7.85 6.39
CA ALA A 280 -9.54 -9.02 7.10
C ALA A 280 -9.79 -8.71 8.59
N PRO A 281 -10.86 -9.26 9.21
CA PRO A 281 -11.23 -8.92 10.58
C PRO A 281 -10.28 -9.47 11.65
N THR A 282 -9.52 -10.50 11.35
CA THR A 282 -8.54 -11.09 12.27
C THR A 282 -7.25 -11.46 11.56
N ALA A 283 -6.16 -11.62 12.34
CA ALA A 283 -4.88 -12.04 11.80
C ALA A 283 -4.94 -13.44 11.18
N GLU A 284 -5.77 -14.34 11.74
CA GLU A 284 -5.99 -15.69 11.19
C GLU A 284 -6.70 -15.63 9.84
N ARG A 285 -7.69 -14.74 9.67
CA ARG A 285 -8.34 -14.51 8.36
C ARG A 285 -7.34 -13.93 7.38
N LEU A 286 -6.53 -12.95 7.78
CA LEU A 286 -5.48 -12.38 6.93
C LEU A 286 -4.46 -13.44 6.50
N ALA A 287 -4.08 -14.36 7.40
CA ALA A 287 -3.13 -15.43 7.10
C ALA A 287 -3.64 -16.39 6.00
N LEU A 288 -4.96 -16.49 5.78
CA LEU A 288 -5.50 -17.31 4.68
C LEU A 288 -5.04 -16.81 3.30
N TYR A 289 -4.84 -15.49 3.14
CA TYR A 289 -4.40 -14.89 1.87
C TYR A 289 -2.94 -15.20 1.51
N VAL A 290 -2.16 -15.65 2.49
CA VAL A 290 -0.71 -15.91 2.35
C VAL A 290 -0.33 -17.36 2.64
N ARG A 291 -1.30 -18.29 2.55
CA ARG A 291 -1.00 -19.74 2.60
C ARG A 291 0.00 -20.12 1.51
N PRO A 292 0.71 -21.25 1.63
CA PRO A 292 1.77 -21.64 0.68
C PRO A 292 1.34 -21.70 -0.78
N ASP A 293 0.06 -21.91 -1.04
CA ASP A 293 -0.55 -21.99 -2.37
C ASP A 293 -1.34 -20.72 -2.76
N GLU A 294 -1.25 -19.64 -1.97
CA GLU A 294 -1.92 -18.36 -2.21
C GLU A 294 -0.90 -17.22 -2.40
N LEU A 295 -1.31 -15.95 -2.22
CA LEU A 295 -0.41 -14.81 -2.43
C LEU A 295 0.80 -14.86 -1.47
N HIS A 296 1.80 -14.07 -1.73
CA HIS A 296 3.07 -14.12 -0.99
C HIS A 296 3.07 -13.24 0.25
N GLN A 297 2.36 -12.12 0.19
CA GLN A 297 2.29 -11.08 1.22
C GLN A 297 0.86 -10.58 1.35
N ALA A 298 0.52 -10.05 2.53
CA ALA A 298 -0.73 -9.31 2.77
C ALA A 298 -0.46 -8.20 3.78
N PHE A 299 -0.93 -7.00 3.51
CA PHE A 299 -0.73 -5.84 4.40
C PHE A 299 -1.35 -6.06 5.77
N ASN A 300 -0.59 -5.80 6.82
CA ASN A 300 -1.07 -5.86 8.20
C ASN A 300 -1.71 -4.54 8.62
N PHE A 301 -2.99 -4.39 8.30
CA PHE A 301 -3.74 -3.20 8.69
C PHE A 301 -4.11 -3.17 10.19
N GLN A 302 -4.01 -4.29 10.89
CA GLN A 302 -4.16 -4.30 12.35
C GLN A 302 -2.99 -3.58 13.02
N PHE A 303 -1.75 -3.78 12.53
CA PHE A 303 -0.59 -3.04 13.00
C PHE A 303 -0.68 -1.55 12.63
N LEU A 304 -1.12 -1.24 11.41
CA LEU A 304 -1.34 0.14 10.96
C LEU A 304 -2.31 0.88 11.89
N ASN A 305 -3.39 0.22 12.32
CA ASN A 305 -4.44 0.81 13.16
C ASN A 305 -4.16 0.70 14.67
N ALA A 306 -3.07 0.04 15.08
CA ALA A 306 -2.76 -0.15 16.49
C ALA A 306 -2.53 1.20 17.19
N PRO A 307 -3.12 1.42 18.37
CA PRO A 307 -2.81 2.61 19.16
C PRO A 307 -1.35 2.58 19.62
N TRP A 308 -0.75 3.75 19.79
CA TRP A 308 0.63 3.88 20.25
C TRP A 308 0.74 3.60 21.76
N GLU A 309 0.55 2.35 22.13
CA GLU A 309 0.63 1.83 23.50
C GLU A 309 1.36 0.49 23.49
N ALA A 310 2.31 0.31 24.41
CA ALA A 310 3.15 -0.88 24.46
C ALA A 310 2.35 -2.19 24.49
N GLY A 311 1.29 -2.26 25.30
CA GLY A 311 0.44 -3.45 25.40
C GLY A 311 -0.31 -3.76 24.12
N ALA A 312 -0.89 -2.75 23.47
CA ALA A 312 -1.64 -2.89 22.22
C ALA A 312 -0.71 -3.28 21.06
N LEU A 313 0.42 -2.60 20.92
CA LEU A 313 1.42 -2.93 19.89
C LEU A 313 1.95 -4.37 20.06
N ARG A 314 2.27 -4.77 21.32
CA ARG A 314 2.71 -6.14 21.59
C ARG A 314 1.66 -7.18 21.20
N ALA A 315 0.39 -6.96 21.58
CA ALA A 315 -0.68 -7.89 21.25
C ALA A 315 -0.86 -8.07 19.74
N VAL A 316 -0.83 -6.97 18.98
CA VAL A 316 -0.94 -7.02 17.52
C VAL A 316 0.28 -7.71 16.89
N ILE A 317 1.49 -7.42 17.36
CA ILE A 317 2.72 -8.06 16.87
C ILE A 317 2.67 -9.57 17.13
N ASP A 318 2.36 -9.99 18.36
CA ASP A 318 2.29 -11.41 18.74
C ASP A 318 1.25 -12.17 17.90
N THR A 319 0.04 -11.60 17.78
CA THR A 319 -1.06 -12.23 17.02
C THR A 319 -0.71 -12.34 15.54
N SER A 320 -0.14 -11.29 14.96
CA SER A 320 0.23 -11.25 13.54
C SER A 320 1.34 -12.25 13.22
N LEU A 321 2.40 -12.28 14.04
CA LEU A 321 3.50 -13.22 13.85
C LEU A 321 3.05 -14.67 14.04
N ALA A 322 2.21 -14.96 15.04
CA ALA A 322 1.68 -16.30 15.25
C ALA A 322 0.84 -16.76 14.06
N ALA A 323 -0.05 -15.90 13.53
CA ALA A 323 -0.90 -16.23 12.41
C ALA A 323 -0.11 -16.48 11.12
N THR A 324 0.81 -15.60 10.74
CA THR A 324 1.60 -15.76 9.51
C THR A 324 2.60 -16.91 9.61
N THR A 325 3.24 -17.11 10.77
CA THR A 325 4.14 -18.24 11.00
C THR A 325 3.41 -19.57 10.87
N SER A 326 2.14 -19.66 11.29
CA SER A 326 1.34 -20.89 11.20
C SER A 326 1.17 -21.39 9.76
N VAL A 327 1.27 -20.49 8.78
CA VAL A 327 1.19 -20.79 7.34
C VAL A 327 2.54 -20.66 6.62
N GLY A 328 3.63 -20.40 7.35
CA GLY A 328 4.98 -20.28 6.79
C GLY A 328 5.26 -18.99 6.01
N ALA A 329 4.38 -18.00 6.11
CA ALA A 329 4.52 -16.70 5.46
C ALA A 329 5.23 -15.69 6.37
N PRO A 330 5.91 -14.66 5.80
CA PRO A 330 6.35 -13.51 6.58
C PRO A 330 5.17 -12.58 6.86
N THR A 331 5.26 -11.82 7.95
CA THR A 331 4.35 -10.69 8.18
C THR A 331 4.77 -9.50 7.32
N THR A 332 3.80 -8.74 6.82
CA THR A 332 4.03 -7.56 5.99
C THR A 332 3.57 -6.31 6.73
N TRP A 333 4.54 -5.54 7.21
CA TRP A 333 4.30 -4.38 8.07
C TRP A 333 4.10 -3.11 7.24
N VAL A 334 3.17 -2.26 7.67
CA VAL A 334 2.87 -0.98 7.02
C VAL A 334 2.38 0.03 8.06
N LEU A 335 2.83 1.28 7.95
CA LEU A 335 2.40 2.40 8.80
C LEU A 335 1.52 3.41 8.07
N SER A 336 1.68 3.57 6.76
CA SER A 336 0.92 4.51 5.93
C SER A 336 0.78 3.98 4.50
N ASN A 337 -0.24 4.47 3.80
CA ASN A 337 -0.42 4.32 2.36
C ASN A 337 -1.20 5.53 1.83
N HIS A 338 -1.61 5.50 0.57
CA HIS A 338 -2.37 6.57 -0.09
C HIS A 338 -3.86 6.64 0.28
N ASP A 339 -4.35 5.76 1.17
CA ASP A 339 -5.75 5.67 1.60
C ASP A 339 -5.95 5.97 3.09
N VAL A 340 -4.86 6.18 3.84
CA VAL A 340 -4.93 6.46 5.27
C VAL A 340 -4.14 7.71 5.64
N VAL A 341 -4.56 8.37 6.69
CA VAL A 341 -3.82 9.50 7.29
C VAL A 341 -2.39 9.09 7.59
N ARG A 342 -1.45 9.94 7.20
CA ARG A 342 -0.02 9.74 7.44
C ARG A 342 0.24 9.47 8.92
N HIS A 343 1.06 8.47 9.22
CA HIS A 343 1.30 8.03 10.62
C HIS A 343 1.92 9.14 11.49
N THR A 344 2.65 10.09 10.90
CA THR A 344 3.16 11.29 11.58
C THR A 344 2.04 12.08 12.28
N THR A 345 0.86 12.13 11.68
CA THR A 345 -0.34 12.77 12.25
C THR A 345 -1.20 11.77 13.03
N ARG A 346 -1.48 10.58 12.44
CA ARG A 346 -2.42 9.58 12.98
C ARG A 346 -2.02 9.07 14.37
N LEU A 347 -0.73 8.87 14.62
CA LEU A 347 -0.25 8.38 15.92
C LEU A 347 -0.31 9.44 17.02
N GLY A 348 -0.53 10.73 16.70
CA GLY A 348 -0.82 11.79 17.66
C GLY A 348 0.38 12.34 18.44
N GLY A 349 1.60 11.83 18.23
CA GLY A 349 2.83 12.27 18.90
C GLY A 349 3.80 13.05 17.98
N GLY A 350 3.35 13.41 16.78
CA GLY A 350 4.18 14.13 15.82
C GLY A 350 5.38 13.32 15.32
N LEU A 351 6.43 14.02 14.95
CA LEU A 351 7.60 13.45 14.28
C LEU A 351 8.39 12.45 15.14
N ASP A 352 8.52 12.71 16.45
CA ASP A 352 9.28 11.83 17.35
C ASP A 352 8.65 10.44 17.41
N ARG A 353 7.32 10.37 17.60
CA ARG A 353 6.56 9.13 17.60
C ARG A 353 6.58 8.43 16.25
N ALA A 354 6.47 9.18 15.16
CA ALA A 354 6.56 8.64 13.81
C ALA A 354 7.92 7.97 13.55
N ARG A 355 9.02 8.62 13.90
CA ARG A 355 10.38 8.07 13.81
C ARG A 355 10.54 6.82 14.68
N ALA A 356 9.98 6.81 15.88
CA ALA A 356 10.00 5.65 16.76
C ALA A 356 9.21 4.48 16.18
N ALA A 357 8.02 4.73 15.62
CA ALA A 357 7.18 3.73 14.97
C ALA A 357 7.88 3.10 13.75
N THR A 358 8.56 3.92 12.96
CA THR A 358 9.35 3.44 11.81
C THR A 358 10.48 2.52 12.25
N LEU A 359 11.26 2.89 13.27
CA LEU A 359 12.33 2.02 13.76
C LEU A 359 11.79 0.73 14.39
N LEU A 360 10.64 0.79 15.09
CA LEU A 360 9.92 -0.41 15.55
C LEU A 360 9.58 -1.31 14.36
N MET A 361 8.87 -0.79 13.36
CA MET A 361 8.45 -1.54 12.17
C MET A 361 9.63 -2.19 11.45
N LEU A 362 10.70 -1.44 11.22
CA LEU A 362 11.89 -1.93 10.53
C LEU A 362 12.71 -2.95 11.34
N ALA A 363 12.53 -3.04 12.66
CA ALA A 363 13.16 -4.07 13.49
C ALA A 363 12.36 -5.37 13.57
N LEU A 364 11.06 -5.36 13.24
CA LEU A 364 10.21 -6.54 13.25
C LEU A 364 10.58 -7.55 12.15
N PRO A 365 10.35 -8.89 12.38
CA PRO A 365 10.54 -9.91 11.35
C PRO A 365 9.54 -9.75 10.20
N GLY A 366 10.00 -9.95 8.97
CA GLY A 366 9.17 -9.88 7.78
C GLY A 366 9.49 -8.68 6.89
N SER A 367 8.61 -8.37 5.97
CA SER A 367 8.73 -7.26 5.02
C SER A 367 8.13 -5.96 5.56
N ALA A 368 8.53 -4.83 5.00
CA ALA A 368 7.99 -3.52 5.34
C ALA A 368 7.65 -2.72 4.08
N TYR A 369 6.54 -1.98 4.12
CA TYR A 369 6.16 -1.06 3.07
C TYR A 369 6.22 0.37 3.61
N LEU A 370 6.86 1.23 2.84
CA LEU A 370 7.02 2.66 3.11
C LEU A 370 6.18 3.44 2.11
N TYR A 371 5.38 4.36 2.57
CA TYR A 371 4.64 5.27 1.70
C TYR A 371 5.47 6.53 1.42
N GLN A 372 5.46 7.02 0.18
CA GLN A 372 6.19 8.23 -0.21
C GLN A 372 5.97 9.38 0.78
N GLY A 373 7.07 10.00 1.21
CA GLY A 373 7.10 11.10 2.17
C GLY A 373 7.15 10.68 3.65
N GLU A 374 7.06 9.38 3.97
CA GLU A 374 7.35 8.90 5.32
C GLU A 374 8.79 9.21 5.72
N GLU A 375 9.72 8.99 4.81
CA GLU A 375 11.14 9.24 5.00
C GLU A 375 11.48 10.71 5.21
N LEU A 376 10.57 11.59 4.82
CA LEU A 376 10.68 13.03 5.06
C LEU A 376 9.95 13.47 6.36
N GLY A 377 9.17 12.57 6.96
CA GLY A 377 8.33 12.87 8.11
C GLY A 377 7.14 13.75 7.77
N LEU A 378 6.63 13.70 6.54
CA LEU A 378 5.51 14.54 6.12
C LEU A 378 4.27 14.30 6.99
N PRO A 379 3.65 15.36 7.52
CA PRO A 379 2.35 15.28 8.17
C PRO A 379 1.22 15.15 7.17
N GLU A 380 0.03 14.83 7.66
CA GLU A 380 -1.21 14.96 6.90
C GLU A 380 -1.51 16.43 6.61
N VAL A 381 -1.99 16.72 5.40
CA VAL A 381 -2.50 18.06 5.06
C VAL A 381 -4.01 18.08 5.32
N THR A 382 -4.41 18.77 6.38
CA THR A 382 -5.80 18.75 6.88
C THR A 382 -6.65 19.91 6.38
N ASP A 383 -6.04 20.99 5.90
CA ASP A 383 -6.68 22.25 5.53
C ASP A 383 -6.75 22.48 4.01
N LEU A 384 -6.79 21.39 3.23
CA LEU A 384 -7.00 21.50 1.79
C LEU A 384 -8.32 22.21 1.46
N PRO A 385 -8.30 23.19 0.56
CA PRO A 385 -9.52 23.87 0.11
C PRO A 385 -10.47 22.88 -0.59
N ASP A 386 -11.76 23.04 -0.37
CA ASP A 386 -12.79 22.13 -0.91
C ASP A 386 -12.73 22.00 -2.44
N GLU A 387 -12.39 23.07 -3.15
CA GLU A 387 -12.23 23.10 -4.61
C GLU A 387 -11.03 22.32 -5.14
N ALA A 388 -10.04 22.02 -4.30
CA ALA A 388 -8.89 21.22 -4.68
C ALA A 388 -9.10 19.72 -4.46
N ARG A 389 -10.12 19.34 -3.68
CA ARG A 389 -10.36 17.95 -3.31
C ARG A 389 -10.81 17.11 -4.50
N GLN A 390 -10.35 15.87 -4.59
CA GLN A 390 -10.68 14.91 -5.63
C GLN A 390 -11.15 13.55 -5.10
N ASP A 391 -11.11 13.32 -3.79
CA ASP A 391 -11.57 12.06 -3.21
C ASP A 391 -13.09 11.88 -3.44
N PRO A 392 -13.54 10.77 -4.09
CA PRO A 392 -14.96 10.47 -4.29
C PRO A 392 -15.80 10.50 -3.01
N ALA A 393 -15.23 10.13 -1.87
CA ALA A 393 -15.90 10.16 -0.58
C ALA A 393 -16.33 11.59 -0.18
N PHE A 394 -15.57 12.60 -0.57
CA PHE A 394 -15.92 14.00 -0.32
C PHE A 394 -17.22 14.41 -1.02
N PHE A 395 -17.38 13.96 -2.28
CA PHE A 395 -18.55 14.32 -3.11
C PHE A 395 -19.79 13.48 -2.80
N ARG A 396 -19.63 12.25 -2.30
CA ARG A 396 -20.72 11.31 -2.09
C ARG A 396 -21.38 11.38 -0.72
N GLY A 397 -20.72 11.79 0.30
CA GLY A 397 -21.24 11.74 1.66
C GLY A 397 -21.06 12.99 2.49
N GLY A 398 -20.37 13.99 1.98
CA GLY A 398 -19.97 15.14 2.78
C GLY A 398 -19.01 14.74 3.90
N ARG A 399 -18.63 15.69 4.76
CA ARG A 399 -17.62 15.53 5.84
C ARG A 399 -17.90 14.42 6.86
N THR A 400 -19.06 13.79 6.81
CA THR A 400 -19.46 12.73 7.76
C THR A 400 -19.50 11.31 7.17
N ALA A 401 -19.37 11.16 5.85
CA ALA A 401 -19.62 9.87 5.20
C ALA A 401 -18.44 8.91 5.20
N GLY A 402 -17.24 9.38 5.41
CA GLY A 402 -16.03 8.57 5.23
C GLY A 402 -15.26 8.26 6.51
N ALA A 403 -15.85 8.37 7.68
CA ALA A 403 -15.16 8.01 8.92
C ALA A 403 -14.99 6.47 9.06
N SER A 404 -14.25 5.88 8.12
CA SER A 404 -13.49 4.67 8.37
C SER A 404 -12.40 5.01 9.39
N ALA A 405 -12.05 4.11 10.31
CA ALA A 405 -10.93 4.29 11.23
C ALA A 405 -9.59 4.56 10.52
N THR A 406 -9.54 4.42 9.21
CA THR A 406 -8.38 4.50 8.34
C THR A 406 -8.27 5.80 7.56
N SER A 407 -9.39 6.44 7.26
CA SER A 407 -9.44 7.77 6.65
C SER A 407 -9.42 8.81 7.77
N GLY A 408 -8.63 9.86 7.64
CA GLY A 408 -8.34 10.87 8.66
C GLY A 408 -9.51 11.40 9.48
N GLN A 409 -9.25 12.42 10.29
CA GLN A 409 -10.29 13.02 11.13
C GLN A 409 -11.53 13.44 10.33
N ASP A 410 -11.35 13.76 9.02
CA ASP A 410 -12.42 14.14 8.10
C ASP A 410 -12.87 12.99 7.18
N GLY A 411 -12.18 11.86 7.18
CA GLY A 411 -12.51 10.71 6.35
C GLY A 411 -12.09 10.82 4.88
N PHE A 412 -11.25 11.78 4.50
CA PHE A 412 -10.82 12.01 3.13
C PHE A 412 -9.35 11.69 2.93
N ARG A 413 -9.02 11.21 1.70
CA ARG A 413 -7.69 10.71 1.36
C ARG A 413 -6.77 11.76 0.72
N ASP A 414 -7.32 12.93 0.32
CA ASP A 414 -6.54 13.96 -0.38
C ASP A 414 -5.33 14.44 0.43
N GLY A 415 -5.46 14.55 1.76
CA GLY A 415 -4.40 15.08 2.61
C GLY A 415 -3.12 14.25 2.64
N CYS A 416 -3.22 12.91 2.53
CA CYS A 416 -2.03 12.05 2.42
C CYS A 416 -1.49 11.97 0.99
N ARG A 417 -2.22 12.49 -0.01
CA ARG A 417 -1.89 12.44 -1.44
C ARG A 417 -1.24 13.69 -1.99
N VAL A 418 -1.02 14.71 -1.16
CA VAL A 418 -0.33 15.94 -1.56
C VAL A 418 1.06 15.62 -2.14
N PRO A 419 1.44 16.24 -3.28
CA PRO A 419 2.69 15.96 -3.97
C PRO A 419 3.95 16.09 -3.12
N LEU A 420 4.95 15.26 -3.43
CA LEU A 420 6.19 15.14 -2.67
C LEU A 420 7.08 16.39 -2.86
N PRO A 421 7.64 16.99 -1.79
CA PRO A 421 8.57 18.11 -1.89
C PRO A 421 10.00 17.62 -2.12
N TRP A 422 10.60 17.96 -3.27
CA TRP A 422 11.95 17.56 -3.64
C TRP A 422 13.01 18.60 -3.26
N SER A 423 12.77 19.87 -3.59
CA SER A 423 13.79 20.94 -3.45
C SER A 423 13.18 22.32 -3.47
N GLY A 424 13.95 23.32 -3.02
CA GLY A 424 13.54 24.72 -3.06
C GLY A 424 12.81 25.18 -1.80
N GLU A 425 12.49 26.49 -1.76
CA GLU A 425 11.96 27.17 -0.58
C GLU A 425 10.45 27.45 -0.67
N LEU A 426 9.84 27.28 -1.83
CA LEU A 426 8.43 27.58 -2.10
C LEU A 426 7.76 26.45 -2.92
N PRO A 427 6.43 26.24 -2.79
CA PRO A 427 5.71 25.36 -3.67
C PRO A 427 5.94 25.70 -5.16
N PRO A 428 6.04 24.72 -6.04
CA PRO A 428 5.78 23.30 -5.83
C PRO A 428 6.97 22.46 -5.35
N TYR A 429 7.93 23.06 -4.69
CA TYR A 429 9.10 22.40 -4.07
C TYR A 429 9.81 21.39 -4.99
N GLY A 430 10.04 21.76 -6.26
CA GLY A 430 10.69 20.90 -7.23
C GLY A 430 9.91 19.63 -7.62
N PHE A 431 8.62 19.57 -7.34
CA PHE A 431 7.73 18.51 -7.81
C PHE A 431 7.62 18.53 -9.33
N GLY A 432 7.40 19.70 -9.93
CA GLY A 432 7.37 20.02 -11.36
C GLY A 432 7.41 21.52 -11.59
N ASP A 433 7.44 21.94 -12.85
CA ASP A 433 7.50 23.36 -13.21
C ASP A 433 6.12 24.04 -13.31
N GLY A 434 5.04 23.25 -13.41
CA GLY A 434 3.68 23.72 -13.66
C GLY A 434 2.77 23.87 -12.42
N GLY A 435 3.32 23.71 -11.22
CA GLY A 435 2.54 23.70 -9.99
C GLY A 435 2.28 22.29 -9.43
N SER A 436 1.17 22.08 -8.73
CA SER A 436 0.79 20.77 -8.21
C SER A 436 -0.74 20.65 -8.13
N TRP A 437 -1.27 19.47 -8.47
CA TRP A 437 -2.72 19.19 -8.52
C TRP A 437 -3.42 19.30 -7.16
N LEU A 438 -2.70 19.05 -6.06
CA LEU A 438 -3.09 19.42 -4.70
C LEU A 438 -2.09 20.45 -4.16
N PRO A 439 -2.54 21.51 -3.50
CA PRO A 439 -1.65 22.53 -2.97
C PRO A 439 -0.77 21.96 -1.85
N GLN A 440 0.52 22.24 -1.94
CA GLN A 440 1.47 21.93 -0.88
C GLN A 440 1.49 23.05 0.15
N PRO A 441 1.62 22.74 1.47
CA PRO A 441 1.76 23.76 2.50
C PRO A 441 3.01 24.64 2.32
N ASP A 442 2.89 25.93 2.59
CA ASP A 442 3.99 26.91 2.44
C ASP A 442 5.17 26.67 3.39
N ASP A 443 4.99 25.89 4.46
CA ASP A 443 6.00 25.60 5.48
C ASP A 443 6.80 24.31 5.23
N TRP A 444 6.63 23.65 4.07
CA TRP A 444 7.31 22.40 3.75
C TRP A 444 8.77 22.56 3.27
N ALA A 445 9.31 23.77 3.19
CA ALA A 445 10.70 24.00 2.74
C ALA A 445 11.74 23.17 3.52
N ALA A 446 11.60 23.04 4.83
CA ALA A 446 12.47 22.22 5.67
C ALA A 446 12.22 20.71 5.55
N LEU A 447 11.11 20.29 4.91
CA LEU A 447 10.73 18.89 4.71
C LEU A 447 11.10 18.39 3.32
N THR A 448 11.73 19.21 2.47
CA THR A 448 12.18 18.79 1.15
C THR A 448 13.29 17.74 1.23
N VAL A 449 13.40 16.88 0.21
CA VAL A 449 14.53 15.95 0.07
C VAL A 449 15.86 16.68 0.11
N GLU A 450 15.96 17.83 -0.58
CA GLU A 450 17.16 18.66 -0.63
C GLU A 450 17.57 19.16 0.76
N ALA A 451 16.63 19.71 1.52
CA ALA A 451 16.90 20.27 2.85
C ALA A 451 17.34 19.20 3.87
N GLN A 452 16.81 17.97 3.74
CA GLN A 452 17.11 16.88 4.65
C GLN A 452 18.35 16.06 4.26
N THR A 453 18.77 16.11 3.00
CA THR A 453 19.91 15.32 2.51
C THR A 453 21.20 15.78 3.19
N GLY A 454 21.89 14.84 3.87
CA GLY A 454 23.17 15.09 4.56
C GLY A 454 23.03 15.72 5.94
N ASP A 455 21.82 16.05 6.41
CA ASP A 455 21.60 16.44 7.79
C ASP A 455 21.38 15.20 8.67
N PRO A 456 22.35 14.82 9.53
CA PRO A 456 22.25 13.60 10.35
C PRO A 456 21.09 13.63 11.35
N ALA A 457 20.48 14.80 11.63
CA ALA A 457 19.33 14.94 12.49
C ALA A 457 17.99 14.79 11.73
N SER A 458 18.03 14.75 10.39
CA SER A 458 16.83 14.67 9.55
C SER A 458 16.17 13.29 9.62
N THR A 459 14.90 13.25 9.24
CA THR A 459 14.15 11.99 9.13
C THR A 459 14.66 11.14 7.96
N LEU A 460 15.03 11.78 6.86
CA LEU A 460 15.61 11.10 5.70
C LEU A 460 16.89 10.33 6.05
N GLU A 461 17.81 10.94 6.77
CA GLU A 461 19.06 10.26 7.16
C GLU A 461 18.85 9.18 8.23
N LEU A 462 17.81 9.32 9.07
CA LEU A 462 17.37 8.25 9.97
C LEU A 462 16.90 7.03 9.18
N TYR A 463 16.06 7.23 8.16
CA TYR A 463 15.60 6.13 7.28
C TYR A 463 16.75 5.49 6.51
N ARG A 464 17.62 6.26 5.89
CA ARG A 464 18.82 5.75 5.19
C ARG A 464 19.67 4.89 6.11
N THR A 465 19.92 5.36 7.32
CA THR A 465 20.72 4.62 8.32
C THR A 465 20.02 3.35 8.76
N ALA A 466 18.72 3.39 9.04
CA ALA A 466 17.93 2.24 9.45
C ALA A 466 17.90 1.16 8.36
N LEU A 467 17.66 1.55 7.10
CA LEU A 467 17.64 0.63 5.96
C LEU A 467 19.03 0.03 5.68
N ALA A 468 20.09 0.82 5.79
CA ALA A 468 21.45 0.32 5.66
C ALA A 468 21.81 -0.70 6.78
N LEU A 469 21.40 -0.43 8.02
CA LEU A 469 21.57 -1.36 9.14
C LEU A 469 20.75 -2.63 8.92
N ARG A 470 19.48 -2.52 8.54
CA ARG A 470 18.60 -3.67 8.27
C ARG A 470 19.17 -4.59 7.18
N ARG A 471 19.77 -4.01 6.14
CA ARG A 471 20.43 -4.78 5.08
C ARG A 471 21.72 -5.45 5.53
N ARG A 472 22.49 -4.79 6.42
CA ARG A 472 23.79 -5.26 6.90
C ARG A 472 23.68 -6.29 8.03
N LEU A 473 22.65 -6.19 8.87
CA LEU A 473 22.47 -7.03 10.05
C LEU A 473 21.48 -8.18 9.74
N PRO A 474 21.96 -9.43 9.57
CA PRO A 474 21.10 -10.57 9.21
C PRO A 474 19.95 -10.80 10.20
N GLY A 475 20.12 -10.37 11.45
CA GLY A 475 19.10 -10.48 12.48
C GLY A 475 17.87 -9.59 12.24
N LEU A 476 17.94 -8.59 11.37
CA LEU A 476 16.84 -7.66 11.09
C LEU A 476 16.00 -8.04 9.85
N GLY A 477 16.25 -9.19 9.21
CA GLY A 477 15.45 -9.71 8.10
C GLY A 477 14.24 -10.53 8.56
N ASP A 478 13.85 -11.51 7.75
CA ASP A 478 12.84 -12.52 8.12
C ASP A 478 13.50 -13.56 9.04
N GLY A 479 12.99 -13.69 10.26
CA GLY A 479 13.56 -14.58 11.26
C GLY A 479 12.86 -14.43 12.60
N GLU A 480 13.36 -15.14 13.60
CA GLU A 480 12.76 -15.17 14.93
C GLU A 480 12.99 -13.87 15.72
N MET A 481 12.07 -13.58 16.62
CA MET A 481 12.22 -12.57 17.65
C MET A 481 11.79 -13.13 19.01
N SER A 482 12.34 -12.56 20.08
CA SER A 482 11.93 -12.89 21.45
C SER A 482 11.77 -11.62 22.27
N TRP A 483 10.70 -11.54 23.05
CA TRP A 483 10.51 -10.42 23.96
C TRP A 483 11.57 -10.42 25.06
N ALA A 484 12.09 -9.24 25.36
CA ALA A 484 13.00 -9.00 26.47
C ALA A 484 12.25 -8.30 27.63
N PRO A 485 12.70 -8.48 28.88
CA PRO A 485 12.14 -7.73 30.02
C PRO A 485 12.34 -6.22 29.83
N ALA A 486 11.30 -5.45 30.10
CA ALA A 486 11.31 -3.99 30.02
C ALA A 486 10.35 -3.39 31.05
N PRO A 487 10.52 -2.13 31.46
CA PRO A 487 9.57 -1.39 32.27
C PRO A 487 8.19 -1.26 31.61
N ASP A 488 7.16 -0.99 32.39
CA ASP A 488 5.82 -0.70 31.88
C ASP A 488 5.88 0.47 30.87
N GLY A 489 5.14 0.34 29.77
CA GLY A 489 5.14 1.33 28.67
C GLY A 489 6.35 1.23 27.72
N VAL A 490 7.25 0.29 27.95
CA VAL A 490 8.39 0.03 27.07
C VAL A 490 8.25 -1.35 26.43
N LEU A 491 8.41 -1.43 25.12
CA LEU A 491 8.60 -2.69 24.39
C LEU A 491 10.09 -2.96 24.23
N ALA A 492 10.53 -4.16 24.54
CA ALA A 492 11.89 -4.59 24.20
C ALA A 492 11.85 -6.01 23.62
N PHE A 493 12.58 -6.23 22.53
CA PHE A 493 12.71 -7.56 21.92
C PHE A 493 14.09 -7.75 21.30
N THR A 494 14.51 -8.99 21.23
CA THR A 494 15.79 -9.37 20.63
C THR A 494 15.58 -10.06 19.29
N ARG A 495 16.47 -9.75 18.38
CA ARG A 495 16.73 -10.43 17.11
C ARG A 495 18.18 -10.88 17.14
N ALA A 496 18.63 -11.80 16.26
CA ALA A 496 19.99 -12.30 16.26
C ALA A 496 21.04 -11.16 16.31
N GLY A 497 21.64 -10.93 17.49
CA GLY A 497 22.65 -9.89 17.74
C GLY A 497 22.14 -8.46 17.86
N VAL A 498 20.81 -8.24 17.89
CA VAL A 498 20.21 -6.91 18.01
C VAL A 498 19.12 -6.91 19.07
N LEU A 499 19.10 -5.89 19.93
CA LEU A 499 17.95 -5.55 20.78
C LEU A 499 17.30 -4.27 20.27
N CYS A 500 15.99 -4.30 20.11
CA CYS A 500 15.15 -3.14 19.86
C CYS A 500 14.41 -2.77 21.14
N ALA A 501 14.45 -1.50 21.54
CA ALA A 501 13.70 -0.97 22.68
C ALA A 501 12.90 0.25 22.25
N VAL A 502 11.59 0.27 22.58
CA VAL A 502 10.64 1.31 22.20
C VAL A 502 9.97 1.87 23.46
N ASN A 503 10.17 3.12 23.75
CA ASN A 503 9.47 3.84 24.79
C ASN A 503 8.20 4.48 24.20
N THR A 504 7.01 3.96 24.56
CA THR A 504 5.73 4.50 24.09
C THR A 504 5.14 5.57 25.00
N LEU A 505 5.86 5.92 26.09
CA LEU A 505 5.43 6.94 27.04
C LEU A 505 5.85 8.33 26.57
N GLY A 506 5.14 9.37 27.00
CA GLY A 506 5.50 10.76 26.71
C GLY A 506 6.61 11.33 27.62
N HIS A 507 7.36 10.47 28.34
CA HIS A 507 8.46 10.87 29.23
C HIS A 507 9.62 9.87 29.15
N GLU A 508 10.78 10.27 29.63
CA GLU A 508 11.99 9.46 29.63
C GLU A 508 11.91 8.23 30.55
N VAL A 509 12.57 7.14 30.15
CA VAL A 509 12.68 5.90 30.93
C VAL A 509 14.15 5.45 30.99
N GLU A 510 14.59 5.03 32.18
CA GLU A 510 15.90 4.43 32.38
C GLU A 510 15.87 2.92 32.07
N LEU A 511 16.82 2.47 31.26
CA LEU A 511 17.04 1.03 30.97
C LEU A 511 18.48 0.65 31.32
N PRO A 512 18.73 -0.61 31.79
CA PRO A 512 20.08 -1.13 31.79
C PRO A 512 20.63 -1.09 30.35
N PRO A 513 21.86 -0.59 30.10
CA PRO A 513 22.39 -0.52 28.75
C PRO A 513 22.57 -1.92 28.19
N PRO A 514 21.85 -2.30 27.10
CA PRO A 514 21.86 -3.68 26.62
C PRO A 514 23.11 -4.02 25.79
N GLY A 515 23.89 -3.01 25.41
CA GLY A 515 25.07 -3.17 24.55
C GLY A 515 25.51 -1.85 23.91
N ALA A 516 26.09 -1.91 22.71
CA ALA A 516 26.48 -0.73 21.96
C ALA A 516 25.26 -0.17 21.17
N LEU A 517 25.00 1.12 21.31
CA LEU A 517 23.93 1.79 20.55
C LEU A 517 24.28 1.76 19.05
N LEU A 518 23.37 1.25 18.24
CA LEU A 518 23.46 1.21 16.78
C LEU A 518 22.73 2.37 16.12
N LEU A 519 21.51 2.65 16.58
CA LEU A 519 20.64 3.69 16.05
C LEU A 519 19.59 4.06 17.09
N ALA A 520 19.15 5.32 17.08
CA ALA A 520 18.02 5.77 17.88
C ALA A 520 17.23 6.84 17.12
N SER A 521 15.91 6.90 17.33
CA SER A 521 15.01 7.89 16.75
C SER A 521 15.13 9.27 17.42
N ALA A 522 15.66 9.30 18.65
CA ALA A 522 15.96 10.51 19.43
C ALA A 522 17.24 10.29 20.25
N PRO A 523 17.91 11.36 20.70
CA PRO A 523 19.18 11.23 21.42
C PRO A 523 19.04 10.43 22.71
N VAL A 524 19.72 9.28 22.81
CA VAL A 524 19.82 8.47 24.02
C VAL A 524 20.96 9.01 24.87
N THR A 525 20.71 9.25 26.16
CA THR A 525 21.71 9.76 27.10
C THR A 525 22.11 8.68 28.11
N GLY A 526 23.27 8.85 28.75
CA GLY A 526 23.73 7.96 29.82
C GLY A 526 23.55 8.60 31.20
N LYS A 527 23.05 7.83 32.17
CA LYS A 527 22.93 8.25 33.57
C LYS A 527 23.53 7.17 34.48
N GLY A 528 24.81 7.33 34.83
CA GLY A 528 25.52 6.28 35.54
C GLY A 528 25.69 5.03 34.71
N ALA A 529 25.13 3.90 35.19
CA ALA A 529 25.13 2.61 34.48
C ALA A 529 23.82 2.37 33.69
N ALA A 530 22.98 3.39 33.47
CA ALA A 530 21.73 3.29 32.74
C ALA A 530 21.78 4.06 31.42
N ALA A 531 21.05 3.60 30.43
CA ALA A 531 20.66 4.36 29.24
C ALA A 531 19.31 5.03 29.49
N VAL A 532 19.16 6.29 29.12
CA VAL A 532 17.90 7.05 29.25
C VAL A 532 17.29 7.19 27.85
N LEU A 533 16.16 6.56 27.63
CA LEU A 533 15.39 6.65 26.41
C LEU A 533 14.39 7.80 26.54
N PRO A 534 14.41 8.79 25.65
CA PRO A 534 13.38 9.83 25.60
C PRO A 534 11.97 9.25 25.45
N GLY A 535 10.95 10.02 25.78
CA GLY A 535 9.56 9.68 25.46
C GLY A 535 9.38 9.55 23.95
N ASP A 536 8.43 8.71 23.52
CA ASP A 536 8.12 8.47 22.11
C ASP A 536 9.37 8.17 21.25
N SER A 537 10.22 7.27 21.73
CA SER A 537 11.49 6.95 21.06
C SER A 537 11.72 5.45 20.88
N CYS A 538 12.53 5.12 19.90
CA CYS A 538 12.99 3.75 19.62
C CYS A 538 14.52 3.73 19.47
N SER A 539 15.14 2.66 19.94
CA SER A 539 16.59 2.44 19.84
C SER A 539 16.96 1.00 19.52
N TRP A 540 18.00 0.82 18.71
CA TRP A 540 18.59 -0.45 18.35
C TRP A 540 19.98 -0.59 18.96
N TRP A 541 20.27 -1.76 19.51
CA TRP A 541 21.51 -2.04 20.23
C TRP A 541 22.15 -3.32 19.74
N ALA A 542 23.47 -3.36 19.57
CA ALA A 542 24.21 -4.60 19.39
C ALA A 542 24.36 -5.32 20.74
N ILE A 543 24.00 -6.61 20.79
CA ILE A 543 24.05 -7.45 22.00
C ILE A 543 24.88 -8.71 21.77
#